data_7b230f0a5d579beb712ca12c6167370e
#
_entry.id   7b230f0a5d579beb712ca12c6167370e
#
_cell.length_a   1.000
_cell.length_b   1.000
_cell.length_c   1.000
_cell.angle_alpha   90.00
_cell.angle_beta   90.00
_cell.angle_gamma   90.00
#
_symmetry.space_group_name_H-M   'P 1'
#
loop_
_entity.id
_entity.type
_entity.pdbx_description
1 polymer ?
#
loop_
_entity_poly.entity_id
_entity_poly.type
_entity_poly.pdbx_seq_one_letter_code
_entity_poly.pdbx_strand_id
1 'polypeptide(L)'
;MTDEFTLRRAQKGDAQAFEMLITPHEQMLWRVCWHYTHHQEDAADCLQEAMLKAWRAIRTYRGECSLKSWLYRIAATVCLDFLRKQKRLPPTDSADEMAEEEGFTPVDASPTPDEAVIRAESADNIRAAIDALPPEMRTVIILYALQGLGYEEIAAAMQTSVGTVKSRLNRARQKIARYLAETGNKHENAPSDRVKGGQLNVRA
;
A
#
# COMPACT_ATOMS: atom_id res chain seq x y z
N MET A 1 -21.55 -7.88 -6.41
CA MET A 1 -22.65 -7.11 -5.80
C MET A 1 -22.77 -7.60 -4.36
N THR A 2 -22.70 -6.70 -3.38
CA THR A 2 -22.98 -7.09 -1.99
C THR A 2 -24.46 -7.41 -1.88
N ASP A 3 -24.80 -8.60 -1.40
CA ASP A 3 -26.19 -8.97 -1.19
C ASP A 3 -26.80 -8.10 -0.07
N GLU A 4 -27.75 -7.28 -0.42
CA GLU A 4 -28.40 -6.33 0.51
C GLU A 4 -29.06 -7.05 1.69
N PHE A 5 -29.57 -8.24 1.46
CA PHE A 5 -30.16 -9.07 2.49
C PHE A 5 -29.11 -9.51 3.53
N THR A 6 -27.98 -10.00 3.08
CA THR A 6 -26.86 -10.42 3.93
C THR A 6 -26.29 -9.23 4.71
N LEU A 7 -26.17 -8.06 4.06
CA LEU A 7 -25.74 -6.83 4.72
C LEU A 7 -26.67 -6.43 5.87
N ARG A 8 -27.98 -6.43 5.62
CA ARG A 8 -28.98 -6.10 6.67
C ARG A 8 -28.93 -7.05 7.86
N ARG A 9 -28.68 -8.35 7.63
CA ARG A 9 -28.48 -9.33 8.70
C ARG A 9 -27.23 -9.02 9.52
N ALA A 10 -26.10 -8.79 8.86
CA ALA A 10 -24.86 -8.43 9.53
C ALA A 10 -25.00 -7.14 10.36
N GLN A 11 -25.71 -6.13 9.84
CA GLN A 11 -26.02 -4.88 10.56
C GLN A 11 -26.87 -5.10 11.83
N LYS A 12 -27.68 -6.15 11.86
CA LYS A 12 -28.47 -6.56 13.02
C LYS A 12 -27.68 -7.42 14.02
N GLY A 13 -26.39 -7.71 13.74
CA GLY A 13 -25.51 -8.45 14.62
C GLY A 13 -25.45 -9.95 14.33
N ASP A 14 -25.84 -10.38 13.11
CA ASP A 14 -25.67 -11.75 12.67
C ASP A 14 -24.22 -11.97 12.22
N ALA A 15 -23.46 -12.72 13.06
CA ALA A 15 -22.04 -12.99 12.84
C ALA A 15 -21.80 -13.81 11.56
N GLN A 16 -22.67 -14.77 11.26
CA GLN A 16 -22.54 -15.59 10.05
C GLN A 16 -22.75 -14.76 8.78
N ALA A 17 -23.73 -13.86 8.78
CA ALA A 17 -23.94 -12.93 7.68
C ALA A 17 -22.75 -11.99 7.49
N PHE A 18 -22.14 -11.52 8.57
CA PHE A 18 -20.91 -10.71 8.49
C PHE A 18 -19.75 -11.50 7.91
N GLU A 19 -19.51 -12.73 8.38
CA GLU A 19 -18.47 -13.61 7.84
C GLU A 19 -18.65 -13.82 6.33
N MET A 20 -19.87 -14.12 5.87
CA MET A 20 -20.17 -14.26 4.44
C MET A 20 -19.82 -13.00 3.63
N LEU A 21 -19.97 -11.80 4.19
CA LEU A 21 -19.63 -10.54 3.55
C LEU A 21 -18.12 -10.30 3.49
N ILE A 22 -17.39 -10.73 4.50
CA ILE A 22 -15.97 -10.41 4.65
C ILE A 22 -15.05 -11.43 3.98
N THR A 23 -15.39 -12.71 4.01
CA THR A 23 -14.57 -13.81 3.46
C THR A 23 -14.07 -13.54 2.04
N PRO A 24 -14.88 -13.01 1.09
CA PRO A 24 -14.39 -12.68 -0.26
C PRO A 24 -13.31 -11.58 -0.28
N HIS A 25 -13.15 -10.83 0.80
CA HIS A 25 -12.23 -9.70 0.90
C HIS A 25 -11.02 -9.99 1.79
N GLU A 26 -10.98 -11.10 2.51
CA GLU A 26 -9.96 -11.42 3.51
C GLU A 26 -8.53 -11.42 2.93
N GLN A 27 -8.32 -12.13 1.81
CA GLN A 27 -7.01 -12.18 1.15
C GLN A 27 -6.52 -10.80 0.72
N MET A 28 -7.43 -9.98 0.31
CA MET A 28 -7.17 -8.62 -0.09
C MET A 28 -6.79 -7.73 1.10
N LEU A 29 -7.54 -7.84 2.21
CA LEU A 29 -7.24 -7.12 3.45
C LEU A 29 -5.89 -7.56 4.03
N TRP A 30 -5.58 -8.87 3.97
CA TRP A 30 -4.27 -9.39 4.32
C TRP A 30 -3.14 -8.70 3.53
N ARG A 31 -3.28 -8.60 2.20
CA ARG A 31 -2.28 -7.93 1.36
C ARG A 31 -2.09 -6.46 1.76
N VAL A 32 -3.16 -5.76 2.09
CA VAL A 32 -3.06 -4.38 2.61
C VAL A 32 -2.23 -4.36 3.89
N CYS A 33 -2.58 -5.16 4.89
CA CYS A 33 -1.86 -5.21 6.15
C CYS A 33 -0.38 -5.56 5.92
N TRP A 34 -0.09 -6.57 5.09
CA TRP A 34 1.27 -6.94 4.71
C TRP A 34 2.07 -5.78 4.09
N HIS A 35 1.46 -5.01 3.18
CA HIS A 35 2.13 -3.87 2.56
C HIS A 35 2.43 -2.72 3.52
N TYR A 36 1.78 -2.68 4.68
CA TYR A 36 2.08 -1.69 5.70
C TYR A 36 3.10 -2.17 6.73
N THR A 37 3.06 -3.44 7.10
CA THR A 37 3.83 -3.98 8.22
C THR A 37 5.11 -4.70 7.79
N HIS A 38 5.10 -5.33 6.61
CA HIS A 38 6.17 -6.20 6.07
C HIS A 38 6.59 -7.32 7.04
N HIS A 39 5.78 -7.60 8.05
CA HIS A 39 5.98 -8.65 9.04
C HIS A 39 4.72 -9.48 9.20
N GLN A 40 4.86 -10.81 9.18
CA GLN A 40 3.71 -11.71 9.10
C GLN A 40 2.80 -11.63 10.33
N GLU A 41 3.38 -11.60 11.53
CA GLU A 41 2.63 -11.52 12.79
C GLU A 41 1.94 -10.16 12.92
N ASP A 42 2.65 -9.06 12.63
CA ASP A 42 2.07 -7.71 12.65
C ASP A 42 0.94 -7.55 11.63
N ALA A 43 1.07 -8.17 10.44
CA ALA A 43 0.02 -8.17 9.43
C ALA A 43 -1.22 -8.95 9.90
N ALA A 44 -1.03 -10.09 10.58
CA ALA A 44 -2.11 -10.88 11.15
C ALA A 44 -2.84 -10.10 12.26
N ASP A 45 -2.09 -9.45 13.16
CA ASP A 45 -2.66 -8.62 14.23
C ASP A 45 -3.44 -7.43 13.66
N CYS A 46 -2.89 -6.73 12.67
CA CYS A 46 -3.59 -5.64 11.99
C CYS A 46 -4.85 -6.12 11.28
N LEU A 47 -4.82 -7.28 10.63
CA LEU A 47 -6.00 -7.87 9.98
C LEU A 47 -7.08 -8.19 11.01
N GLN A 48 -6.72 -8.86 12.10
CA GLN A 48 -7.66 -9.21 13.17
C GLN A 48 -8.31 -7.96 13.77
N GLU A 49 -7.53 -6.94 14.08
CA GLU A 49 -8.05 -5.67 14.60
C GLU A 49 -8.95 -4.96 13.56
N ALA A 50 -8.61 -5.01 12.28
CA ALA A 50 -9.42 -4.46 11.20
C ALA A 50 -10.77 -5.18 11.09
N MET A 51 -10.79 -6.52 11.21
CA MET A 51 -12.01 -7.32 11.23
C MET A 51 -12.91 -6.99 12.43
N LEU A 52 -12.32 -6.84 13.62
CA LEU A 52 -13.06 -6.44 14.83
C LEU A 52 -13.64 -5.03 14.69
N LYS A 53 -12.89 -4.07 14.14
CA LYS A 53 -13.39 -2.71 13.86
C LYS A 53 -14.48 -2.73 12.80
N ALA A 54 -14.34 -3.53 11.75
CA ALA A 54 -15.36 -3.69 10.73
C ALA A 54 -16.66 -4.29 11.30
N TRP A 55 -16.56 -5.32 12.13
CA TRP A 55 -17.70 -5.91 12.84
C TRP A 55 -18.47 -4.90 13.68
N ARG A 56 -17.76 -4.07 14.44
CA ARG A 56 -18.38 -3.03 15.27
C ARG A 56 -19.02 -1.93 14.43
N ALA A 57 -18.38 -1.57 13.32
CA ALA A 57 -18.77 -0.45 12.48
C ALA A 57 -19.79 -0.80 11.36
N ILE A 58 -20.04 -2.10 11.07
CA ILE A 58 -20.95 -2.51 9.98
C ILE A 58 -22.38 -1.97 10.18
N ARG A 59 -22.79 -1.79 11.43
CA ARG A 59 -24.11 -1.23 11.78
C ARG A 59 -24.33 0.18 11.25
N THR A 60 -23.25 0.95 11.06
CA THR A 60 -23.27 2.33 10.58
C THR A 60 -22.88 2.47 9.11
N TYR A 61 -22.55 1.38 8.45
CA TYR A 61 -22.23 1.39 7.02
C TYR A 61 -23.47 1.72 6.19
N ARG A 62 -23.42 2.83 5.43
CA ARG A 62 -24.55 3.38 4.65
C ARG A 62 -24.47 3.10 3.14
N GLY A 63 -23.42 2.42 2.67
CA GLY A 63 -23.25 2.18 1.24
C GLY A 63 -22.76 3.41 0.44
N GLU A 64 -22.21 4.43 1.10
CA GLU A 64 -21.65 5.62 0.45
C GLU A 64 -20.46 5.30 -0.47
N CYS A 65 -19.81 4.17 -0.23
CA CYS A 65 -18.80 3.57 -1.11
C CYS A 65 -19.01 2.05 -1.14
N SER A 66 -18.30 1.34 -2.03
CA SER A 66 -18.36 -0.13 -2.04
C SER A 66 -17.91 -0.71 -0.69
N LEU A 67 -18.45 -1.87 -0.29
CA LEU A 67 -18.03 -2.58 0.92
C LEU A 67 -16.53 -2.84 0.90
N LYS A 68 -15.99 -3.20 -0.27
CA LYS A 68 -14.56 -3.35 -0.51
C LYS A 68 -13.77 -2.09 -0.11
N SER A 69 -14.15 -0.93 -0.64
CA SER A 69 -13.49 0.36 -0.34
C SER A 69 -13.59 0.75 1.14
N TRP A 70 -14.75 0.47 1.74
CA TRP A 70 -14.98 0.72 3.17
C TRP A 70 -14.07 -0.16 4.07
N LEU A 71 -13.95 -1.44 3.75
CA LEU A 71 -13.05 -2.35 4.45
C LEU A 71 -11.59 -1.94 4.31
N TYR A 72 -11.17 -1.49 3.13
CA TYR A 72 -9.83 -0.96 2.92
C TYR A 72 -9.51 0.22 3.82
N ARG A 73 -10.44 1.16 3.94
CA ARG A 73 -10.28 2.31 4.83
C ARG A 73 -10.02 1.86 6.26
N ILE A 74 -10.78 0.87 6.74
CA ILE A 74 -10.61 0.34 8.08
C ILE A 74 -9.23 -0.30 8.24
N ALA A 75 -8.83 -1.19 7.33
CA ALA A 75 -7.53 -1.86 7.38
C ALA A 75 -6.36 -0.86 7.29
N ALA A 76 -6.40 0.10 6.35
CA ALA A 76 -5.38 1.12 6.23
C ALA A 76 -5.26 1.98 7.51
N THR A 77 -6.40 2.36 8.11
CA THR A 77 -6.42 3.13 9.37
C THR A 77 -5.77 2.34 10.50
N VAL A 78 -6.11 1.05 10.64
CA VAL A 78 -5.51 0.17 11.65
C VAL A 78 -3.99 0.08 11.47
N CYS A 79 -3.53 -0.17 10.25
CA CYS A 79 -2.10 -0.26 9.94
C CYS A 79 -1.36 1.05 10.22
N LEU A 80 -1.95 2.19 9.85
CA LEU A 80 -1.36 3.50 10.15
C LEU A 80 -1.27 3.76 11.65
N ASP A 81 -2.30 3.42 12.41
CA ASP A 81 -2.30 3.55 13.86
C ASP A 81 -1.27 2.61 14.51
N PHE A 82 -1.12 1.38 13.99
CA PHE A 82 -0.09 0.45 14.40
C PHE A 82 1.32 1.03 14.17
N LEU A 83 1.60 1.53 12.96
CA LEU A 83 2.90 2.15 12.63
C LEU A 83 3.19 3.40 13.46
N ARG A 84 2.16 4.22 13.76
CA ARG A 84 2.31 5.38 14.63
C ARG A 84 2.69 4.97 16.06
N LYS A 85 2.04 3.94 16.60
CA LYS A 85 2.38 3.39 17.91
C LYS A 85 3.81 2.86 17.95
N GLN A 86 4.22 2.13 16.92
CA GLN A 86 5.56 1.55 16.82
C GLN A 86 6.66 2.62 16.68
N LYS A 87 6.42 3.68 15.89
CA LYS A 87 7.40 4.74 15.61
C LYS A 87 7.27 5.97 16.53
N ARG A 88 6.28 6.03 17.43
CA ARG A 88 5.94 7.24 18.22
C ARG A 88 5.84 8.49 17.35
N LEU A 89 5.28 8.37 16.15
CA LEU A 89 5.12 9.49 15.23
C LEU A 89 4.04 10.45 15.76
N PRO A 90 4.31 11.78 15.82
CA PRO A 90 3.29 12.75 16.16
C PRO A 90 2.16 12.75 15.09
N PRO A 91 0.93 13.10 15.45
CA PRO A 91 -0.14 13.28 14.48
C PRO A 91 0.25 14.36 13.47
N THR A 92 0.13 14.04 12.18
CA THR A 92 0.45 14.98 11.10
C THR A 92 -0.80 15.73 10.72
N ASP A 93 -0.82 17.04 10.97
CA ASP A 93 -1.81 17.96 10.39
C ASP A 93 -1.60 18.02 8.88
N SER A 94 -2.64 17.73 8.12
CA SER A 94 -2.61 17.74 6.65
C SER A 94 -2.82 19.15 6.13
N ALA A 95 -1.76 19.77 5.63
CA ALA A 95 -1.87 20.96 4.79
C ALA A 95 -1.94 20.53 3.33
N ASP A 96 -3.10 20.71 2.71
CA ASP A 96 -3.32 20.47 1.27
C ASP A 96 -2.98 21.75 0.48
N GLU A 97 -1.87 21.75 -0.26
CA GLU A 97 -1.60 22.72 -1.31
C GLU A 97 -1.76 22.06 -2.70
N MET A 98 -2.53 22.71 -3.57
CA MET A 98 -2.88 22.20 -4.92
C MET A 98 -1.76 22.45 -5.94
N ALA A 99 -1.48 21.46 -6.81
CA ALA A 99 -0.67 21.62 -8.03
C ALA A 99 -1.16 20.69 -9.16
N GLU A 100 -1.06 21.17 -10.41
CA GLU A 100 -1.66 20.62 -11.64
C GLU A 100 -0.90 19.43 -12.25
N GLU A 101 -1.54 18.74 -13.22
CA GLU A 101 -1.27 17.34 -13.66
C GLU A 101 -0.40 17.20 -14.92
N GLU A 102 0.36 16.08 -15.00
CA GLU A 102 0.72 15.40 -16.27
C GLU A 102 0.70 13.87 -16.09
N GLY A 103 0.27 13.15 -17.13
CA GLY A 103 -0.13 11.75 -17.05
C GLY A 103 0.99 10.72 -17.32
N PHE A 104 0.79 9.48 -16.84
CA PHE A 104 1.67 8.32 -17.04
C PHE A 104 0.88 7.07 -17.45
N THR A 105 1.41 6.27 -18.39
CA THR A 105 0.90 4.97 -18.87
C THR A 105 1.89 3.82 -18.55
N PRO A 106 1.42 2.61 -18.14
CA PRO A 106 2.29 1.45 -17.87
C PRO A 106 2.49 0.53 -19.08
N VAL A 107 3.66 -0.13 -19.17
CA VAL A 107 4.04 -1.13 -20.19
C VAL A 107 4.30 -2.50 -19.52
N ASP A 108 3.89 -3.59 -20.20
CA ASP A 108 3.94 -4.98 -19.72
C ASP A 108 4.92 -5.83 -20.55
N ALA A 109 5.77 -6.66 -19.93
CA ALA A 109 6.55 -7.74 -20.56
C ALA A 109 7.17 -8.72 -19.53
N SER A 110 7.34 -9.99 -19.90
CA SER A 110 7.85 -11.10 -19.05
C SER A 110 9.37 -11.22 -19.07
N PRO A 111 10.06 -11.55 -17.94
CA PRO A 111 11.50 -11.41 -17.74
C PRO A 111 12.36 -12.67 -17.89
N THR A 112 13.67 -12.47 -18.20
CA THR A 112 14.76 -13.46 -18.12
C THR A 112 15.30 -13.64 -16.68
N PRO A 113 16.10 -14.69 -16.35
CA PRO A 113 16.60 -14.94 -14.99
C PRO A 113 17.42 -13.80 -14.38
N ASP A 114 18.27 -13.11 -15.18
CA ASP A 114 19.02 -11.93 -14.72
C ASP A 114 18.09 -10.74 -14.48
N GLU A 115 17.06 -10.58 -15.32
CA GLU A 115 16.00 -9.61 -15.12
C GLU A 115 15.15 -9.93 -13.87
N ALA A 116 15.05 -11.19 -13.45
CA ALA A 116 14.34 -11.57 -12.23
C ALA A 116 15.07 -11.07 -10.97
N VAL A 117 16.41 -11.10 -10.94
CA VAL A 117 17.22 -10.54 -9.84
C VAL A 117 17.11 -9.02 -9.82
N ILE A 118 17.28 -8.37 -10.95
CA ILE A 118 17.12 -6.91 -11.11
C ILE A 118 15.70 -6.47 -10.72
N ARG A 119 14.68 -7.26 -11.06
CA ARG A 119 13.29 -6.99 -10.67
C ARG A 119 13.04 -7.18 -9.17
N ALA A 120 13.70 -8.15 -8.52
CA ALA A 120 13.59 -8.34 -7.08
C ALA A 120 14.19 -7.14 -6.33
N GLU A 121 15.40 -6.69 -6.70
CA GLU A 121 16.03 -5.49 -6.15
C GLU A 121 15.19 -4.23 -6.45
N SER A 122 14.63 -4.12 -7.64
CA SER A 122 13.71 -3.03 -8.00
C SER A 122 12.43 -3.06 -7.18
N ALA A 123 11.88 -4.24 -6.87
CA ALA A 123 10.69 -4.39 -6.05
C ALA A 123 10.93 -3.94 -4.60
N ASP A 124 12.09 -4.28 -4.04
CA ASP A 124 12.47 -3.88 -2.68
C ASP A 124 12.74 -2.37 -2.61
N ASN A 125 13.37 -1.78 -3.63
CA ASN A 125 13.55 -0.35 -3.75
C ASN A 125 12.22 0.41 -3.87
N ILE A 126 11.26 -0.13 -4.65
CA ILE A 126 9.91 0.44 -4.76
C ILE A 126 9.16 0.35 -3.43
N ARG A 127 9.27 -0.77 -2.71
CA ARG A 127 8.69 -0.91 -1.36
C ARG A 127 9.26 0.13 -0.41
N ALA A 128 10.59 0.24 -0.34
CA ALA A 128 11.26 1.23 0.50
C ALA A 128 10.84 2.67 0.14
N ALA A 129 10.68 2.97 -1.15
CA ALA A 129 10.18 4.26 -1.61
C ALA A 129 8.74 4.52 -1.14
N ILE A 130 7.85 3.50 -1.21
CA ILE A 130 6.46 3.60 -0.72
C ILE A 130 6.45 3.78 0.80
N ASP A 131 7.32 3.07 1.53
CA ASP A 131 7.41 3.16 2.99
C ASP A 131 7.93 4.51 3.49
N ALA A 132 8.73 5.19 2.67
CA ALA A 132 9.21 6.54 2.95
C ALA A 132 8.14 7.62 2.70
N LEU A 133 6.99 7.29 2.08
CA LEU A 133 5.93 8.24 1.84
C LEU A 133 5.21 8.64 3.15
N PRO A 134 4.71 9.89 3.22
CA PRO A 134 3.73 10.26 4.23
C PRO A 134 2.53 9.31 4.23
N PRO A 135 1.93 9.02 5.42
CA PRO A 135 0.89 8.00 5.57
C PRO A 135 -0.27 8.11 4.58
N GLU A 136 -0.77 9.30 4.32
CA GLU A 136 -1.90 9.53 3.42
C GLU A 136 -1.55 9.30 1.95
N MET A 137 -0.33 9.66 1.52
CA MET A 137 0.17 9.40 0.18
C MET A 137 0.41 7.91 -0.02
N ARG A 138 0.95 7.21 1.00
CA ARG A 138 1.11 5.76 1.00
C ARG A 138 -0.24 5.06 0.83
N THR A 139 -1.25 5.46 1.59
CA THR A 139 -2.60 4.90 1.49
C THR A 139 -3.16 5.06 0.07
N VAL A 140 -3.09 6.25 -0.51
CA VAL A 140 -3.62 6.50 -1.86
C VAL A 140 -2.89 5.66 -2.92
N ILE A 141 -1.56 5.53 -2.86
CA ILE A 141 -0.78 4.68 -3.77
C ILE A 141 -1.16 3.21 -3.64
N ILE A 142 -1.29 2.69 -2.42
CA ILE A 142 -1.67 1.29 -2.18
C ILE A 142 -3.07 1.02 -2.74
N LEU A 143 -4.03 1.89 -2.46
CA LEU A 143 -5.41 1.73 -2.95
C LEU A 143 -5.49 1.80 -4.47
N TYR A 144 -4.75 2.71 -5.08
CA TYR A 144 -4.76 2.88 -6.54
C TYR A 144 -3.98 1.78 -7.26
N ALA A 145 -2.67 1.65 -6.96
CA ALA A 145 -1.76 0.81 -7.73
C ALA A 145 -1.88 -0.69 -7.41
N LEU A 146 -2.09 -1.03 -6.12
CA LEU A 146 -2.11 -2.44 -5.70
C LEU A 146 -3.52 -3.02 -5.65
N GLN A 147 -4.54 -2.17 -5.49
CA GLN A 147 -5.91 -2.64 -5.33
C GLN A 147 -6.82 -2.24 -6.50
N GLY A 148 -6.32 -1.42 -7.42
CA GLY A 148 -7.03 -1.03 -8.64
C GLY A 148 -8.30 -0.22 -8.39
N LEU A 149 -8.38 0.54 -7.26
CA LEU A 149 -9.52 1.40 -6.98
C LEU A 149 -9.48 2.67 -7.85
N GLY A 150 -10.65 3.10 -8.33
CA GLY A 150 -10.81 4.38 -9.01
C GLY A 150 -10.69 5.58 -8.07
N TYR A 151 -10.47 6.77 -8.63
CA TYR A 151 -10.29 8.00 -7.84
C TYR A 151 -11.51 8.31 -6.96
N GLU A 152 -12.72 8.08 -7.47
CA GLU A 152 -13.98 8.28 -6.74
C GLU A 152 -14.11 7.30 -5.57
N GLU A 153 -13.75 6.05 -5.77
CA GLU A 153 -13.77 5.03 -4.72
C GLU A 153 -12.74 5.34 -3.62
N ILE A 154 -11.54 5.81 -4.01
CA ILE A 154 -10.50 6.22 -3.06
C ILE A 154 -10.96 7.47 -2.30
N ALA A 155 -11.54 8.45 -3.00
CA ALA A 155 -12.05 9.68 -2.39
C ALA A 155 -13.14 9.36 -1.35
N ALA A 156 -14.09 8.51 -1.70
CA ALA A 156 -15.13 8.04 -0.78
C ALA A 156 -14.55 7.23 0.39
N ALA A 157 -13.59 6.31 0.11
CA ALA A 157 -12.92 5.52 1.15
C ALA A 157 -12.13 6.38 2.13
N MET A 158 -11.45 7.42 1.66
CA MET A 158 -10.64 8.33 2.48
C MET A 158 -11.42 9.55 3.02
N GLN A 159 -12.70 9.68 2.69
CA GLN A 159 -13.55 10.83 3.05
C GLN A 159 -12.92 12.17 2.63
N THR A 160 -12.42 12.24 1.40
CA THR A 160 -11.75 13.41 0.82
C THR A 160 -12.28 13.71 -0.57
N SER A 161 -11.81 14.80 -1.21
CA SER A 161 -12.20 15.12 -2.58
C SER A 161 -11.39 14.31 -3.61
N VAL A 162 -11.95 14.13 -4.82
CA VAL A 162 -11.24 13.51 -5.95
C VAL A 162 -9.99 14.33 -6.33
N GLY A 163 -10.06 15.65 -6.23
CA GLY A 163 -8.91 16.54 -6.44
C GLY A 163 -7.78 16.27 -5.45
N THR A 164 -8.11 16.05 -4.16
CA THR A 164 -7.13 15.67 -3.13
C THR A 164 -6.50 14.32 -3.45
N VAL A 165 -7.27 13.32 -3.89
CA VAL A 165 -6.74 12.01 -4.29
C VAL A 165 -5.75 12.15 -5.44
N LYS A 166 -6.11 12.89 -6.49
CA LYS A 166 -5.25 13.15 -7.65
C LYS A 166 -3.96 13.84 -7.25
N SER A 167 -4.03 14.91 -6.45
CA SER A 167 -2.85 15.64 -5.99
C SER A 167 -1.93 14.78 -5.11
N ARG A 168 -2.50 13.98 -4.19
CA ARG A 168 -1.74 13.03 -3.37
C ARG A 168 -1.06 11.96 -4.21
N LEU A 169 -1.75 11.41 -5.22
CA LEU A 169 -1.16 10.42 -6.15
C LEU A 169 0.01 11.01 -6.94
N ASN A 170 -0.15 12.21 -7.48
CA ASN A 170 0.91 12.88 -8.22
C ASN A 170 2.13 13.13 -7.34
N ARG A 171 1.96 13.71 -6.16
CA ARG A 171 3.04 13.94 -5.18
C ARG A 171 3.70 12.63 -4.74
N ALA A 172 2.91 11.57 -4.54
CA ALA A 172 3.45 10.24 -4.17
C ALA A 172 4.34 9.69 -5.28
N ARG A 173 3.89 9.74 -6.55
CA ARG A 173 4.69 9.31 -7.71
C ARG A 173 5.98 10.08 -7.84
N GLN A 174 5.96 11.41 -7.69
CA GLN A 174 7.15 12.26 -7.72
C GLN A 174 8.14 11.91 -6.61
N LYS A 175 7.65 11.65 -5.39
CA LYS A 175 8.51 11.23 -4.26
C LYS A 175 9.13 9.85 -4.49
N ILE A 176 8.35 8.89 -5.01
CA ILE A 176 8.85 7.55 -5.38
C ILE A 176 9.93 7.68 -6.47
N ALA A 177 9.67 8.42 -7.54
CA ALA A 177 10.64 8.63 -8.62
C ALA A 177 11.93 9.25 -8.11
N ARG A 178 11.86 10.26 -7.24
CA ARG A 178 13.04 10.88 -6.61
C ARG A 178 13.81 9.87 -5.77
N TYR A 179 13.14 9.13 -4.91
CA TYR A 179 13.76 8.11 -4.06
C TYR A 179 14.51 7.06 -4.89
N LEU A 180 13.88 6.56 -5.96
CA LEU A 180 14.49 5.56 -6.84
C LEU A 180 15.71 6.13 -7.60
N ALA A 181 15.65 7.39 -8.07
CA ALA A 181 16.78 8.05 -8.71
C ALA A 181 17.97 8.23 -7.73
N GLU A 182 17.71 8.61 -6.51
CA GLU A 182 18.74 8.76 -5.46
C GLU A 182 19.36 7.42 -5.06
N THR A 183 18.58 6.35 -5.05
CA THR A 183 19.03 4.99 -4.70
C THR A 183 19.79 4.35 -5.88
N GLY A 184 19.28 4.49 -7.11
CA GLY A 184 19.95 4.01 -8.33
C GLY A 184 21.34 4.62 -8.51
N ASN A 185 21.49 5.93 -8.31
CA ASN A 185 22.80 6.61 -8.39
C ASN A 185 23.79 6.13 -7.32
N LYS A 186 23.33 5.61 -6.18
CA LYS A 186 24.24 5.04 -5.15
C LYS A 186 24.80 3.69 -5.55
N HIS A 187 24.05 2.88 -6.30
CA HIS A 187 24.54 1.59 -6.81
C HIS A 187 25.53 1.74 -7.97
N GLU A 188 25.37 2.73 -8.84
CA GLU A 188 26.33 3.02 -9.91
C GLU A 188 27.66 3.59 -9.40
N ASN A 189 27.66 4.28 -8.25
CA ASN A 189 28.84 4.88 -7.65
C ASN A 189 29.50 4.01 -6.54
N ALA A 190 29.07 2.80 -6.32
CA ALA A 190 29.78 1.85 -5.46
C ALA A 190 31.11 1.47 -6.14
N PRO A 191 32.30 1.66 -5.50
CA PRO A 191 33.57 1.29 -6.11
C PRO A 191 33.55 -0.22 -6.36
N SER A 192 33.64 -0.61 -7.63
CA SER A 192 33.86 -2.00 -8.00
C SER A 192 35.25 -2.39 -7.45
N ASP A 193 35.29 -3.16 -6.38
CA ASP A 193 36.51 -3.82 -5.93
C ASP A 193 36.98 -4.76 -7.06
N ARG A 194 37.83 -4.19 -7.91
CA ARG A 194 38.60 -4.97 -8.89
C ARG A 194 39.47 -5.90 -8.09
N VAL A 195 39.08 -7.16 -8.02
CA VAL A 195 39.96 -8.26 -7.64
C VAL A 195 41.17 -8.20 -8.57
N LYS A 196 42.28 -7.67 -8.06
CA LYS A 196 43.59 -7.75 -8.73
C LYS A 196 43.97 -9.23 -8.75
N GLY A 197 43.85 -9.81 -9.93
CA GLY A 197 44.34 -11.15 -10.20
C GLY A 197 45.82 -11.26 -9.82
N GLY A 198 46.08 -12.07 -8.82
CA GLY A 198 47.45 -12.47 -8.47
C GLY A 198 48.07 -13.27 -9.61
N GLN A 199 49.11 -12.74 -10.23
CA GLN A 199 49.96 -13.49 -11.14
C GLN A 199 50.65 -14.63 -10.37
N LEU A 200 50.27 -15.85 -10.65
CA LEU A 200 51.05 -17.05 -10.29
C LEU A 200 52.24 -17.12 -11.26
N ASN A 201 53.39 -16.74 -10.74
CA ASN A 201 54.66 -16.93 -11.41
C ASN A 201 55.09 -18.38 -11.17
N VAL A 202 54.98 -19.25 -12.17
CA VAL A 202 55.57 -20.58 -12.17
C VAL A 202 56.94 -20.46 -12.85
N ARG A 203 58.00 -20.64 -12.10
CA ARG A 203 59.36 -20.85 -12.61
C ARG A 203 59.80 -22.26 -12.20
N ALA A 204 60.25 -23.00 -13.27
CA ALA A 204 61.11 -24.18 -13.32
C ALA A 204 60.59 -25.48 -12.66
#